data_53249141565b8dc3d7a8a0e90f1bd778
#
_entry.id   53249141565b8dc3d7a8a0e90f1bd778
#
_cell.length_a   1.000
_cell.length_b   1.000
_cell.length_c   1.000
_cell.angle_alpha   90.00
_cell.angle_beta   90.00
_cell.angle_gamma   90.00
#
_symmetry.space_group_name_H-M   'P 1'
#
loop_
_entity.id
_entity.type
_entity.pdbx_description
1 polymer ?
#
loop_
_entity_poly.entity_id
_entity_poly.type
_entity_poly.pdbx_seq_one_letter_code
_entity_poly.pdbx_strand_id
1 'polypeptide(L)'
;MLKLDNIFKTFNKGTINEKKALAGLSLHLEPGDFVTVIGGNGAGKSTLLNAIAGVWPVDEGNILIDGVDVTGLPEYKRAAFIGRVFQDPMLGTAPNMQIEENMALAMRRGEKRGLRWAVTNAEREQFRKQLSTLGLGLEDRMTAKVGLLS
;
A
#
# COMPACT_ATOMS: atom_id res chain seq x y z
N MET A 1 7.73 0.08 -12.81
CA MET A 1 7.21 -1.00 -13.70
C MET A 1 6.57 -2.09 -12.84
N LEU A 2 5.36 -2.57 -13.21
CA LEU A 2 4.69 -3.71 -12.56
C LEU A 2 4.40 -4.77 -13.62
N LYS A 3 4.80 -6.01 -13.35
CA LYS A 3 4.48 -7.15 -14.22
C LYS A 3 3.81 -8.25 -13.40
N LEU A 4 2.63 -8.66 -13.84
CA LEU A 4 1.92 -9.84 -13.38
C LEU A 4 1.97 -10.88 -14.49
N ASP A 5 2.35 -12.10 -14.16
CA ASP A 5 2.46 -13.18 -15.13
C ASP A 5 1.65 -14.38 -14.66
N ASN A 6 0.54 -14.62 -15.37
CA ASN A 6 -0.33 -15.78 -15.20
C ASN A 6 -0.78 -16.04 -13.75
N ILE A 7 -1.32 -15.00 -13.09
CA ILE A 7 -1.69 -15.03 -11.67
C ILE A 7 -3.00 -15.80 -11.44
N PHE A 8 -2.96 -16.77 -10.55
CA PHE A 8 -4.14 -17.50 -10.06
C PHE A 8 -4.34 -17.25 -8.58
N LYS A 9 -5.62 -17.15 -8.18
CA LYS A 9 -6.04 -17.12 -6.79
C LYS A 9 -7.40 -17.74 -6.59
N THR A 10 -7.45 -18.79 -5.78
CA THR A 10 -8.67 -19.50 -5.40
C THR A 10 -8.84 -19.45 -3.89
N PHE A 11 -9.99 -19.01 -3.44
CA PHE A 11 -10.38 -19.05 -2.03
C PHE A 11 -11.16 -20.33 -1.73
N ASN A 12 -11.02 -20.84 -0.49
CA ASN A 12 -11.73 -22.01 0.02
C ASN A 12 -11.62 -23.24 -0.90
N LYS A 13 -10.44 -23.47 -1.46
CA LYS A 13 -10.17 -24.56 -2.41
C LYS A 13 -10.61 -25.91 -1.84
N GLY A 14 -11.33 -26.70 -2.65
CA GLY A 14 -11.83 -28.01 -2.28
C GLY A 14 -13.07 -28.00 -1.39
N THR A 15 -13.72 -26.86 -1.16
CA THR A 15 -14.96 -26.75 -0.39
C THR A 15 -16.13 -26.31 -1.27
N ILE A 16 -17.37 -26.44 -0.74
CA ILE A 16 -18.60 -25.97 -1.42
C ILE A 16 -18.57 -24.45 -1.70
N ASN A 17 -17.74 -23.70 -0.97
CA ASN A 17 -17.58 -22.26 -1.12
C ASN A 17 -16.31 -21.88 -1.92
N GLU A 18 -15.79 -22.80 -2.73
CA GLU A 18 -14.64 -22.53 -3.59
C GLU A 18 -14.95 -21.38 -4.55
N LYS A 19 -14.04 -20.39 -4.60
CA LYS A 19 -14.15 -19.26 -5.49
C LYS A 19 -12.82 -18.96 -6.17
N LYS A 20 -12.77 -19.16 -7.49
CA LYS A 20 -11.66 -18.70 -8.34
C LYS A 20 -11.79 -17.20 -8.54
N ALA A 21 -10.96 -16.44 -7.87
CA ALA A 21 -11.00 -14.97 -7.90
C ALA A 21 -10.07 -14.37 -8.97
N LEU A 22 -8.96 -15.04 -9.26
CA LEU A 22 -8.06 -14.73 -10.38
C LEU A 22 -7.79 -16.03 -11.13
N ALA A 23 -7.86 -15.98 -12.46
CA ALA A 23 -7.78 -17.16 -13.32
C ALA A 23 -6.83 -16.88 -14.51
N GLY A 24 -5.52 -16.84 -14.24
CA GLY A 24 -4.51 -16.64 -15.26
C GLY A 24 -4.37 -15.18 -15.69
N LEU A 25 -4.53 -14.24 -14.74
CA LEU A 25 -4.43 -12.82 -15.03
C LEU A 25 -2.97 -12.41 -15.31
N SER A 26 -2.73 -11.77 -16.44
CA SER A 26 -1.46 -11.13 -16.79
C SER A 26 -1.67 -9.65 -17.04
N LEU A 27 -0.74 -8.82 -16.56
CA LEU A 27 -0.75 -7.37 -16.69
C LEU A 27 0.66 -6.84 -16.73
N HIS A 28 0.93 -5.88 -17.60
CA HIS A 28 2.19 -5.18 -17.65
C HIS A 28 1.92 -3.67 -17.60
N LEU A 29 2.55 -2.98 -16.65
CA LEU A 29 2.51 -1.52 -16.51
C LEU A 29 3.91 -0.96 -16.57
N GLU A 30 4.11 0.01 -17.44
CA GLU A 30 5.36 0.76 -17.55
C GLU A 30 5.41 1.92 -16.54
N PRO A 31 6.60 2.48 -16.25
CA PRO A 31 6.71 3.69 -15.45
C PRO A 31 5.90 4.84 -16.05
N GLY A 32 5.03 5.46 -15.24
CA GLY A 32 4.15 6.55 -15.67
C GLY A 32 2.77 6.12 -16.11
N ASP A 33 2.49 4.83 -16.25
CA ASP A 33 1.16 4.35 -16.58
C ASP A 33 0.15 4.67 -15.47
N PHE A 34 -1.05 5.08 -15.89
CA PHE A 34 -2.23 5.22 -15.05
C PHE A 34 -3.30 4.24 -15.52
N VAL A 35 -3.66 3.29 -14.67
CA VAL A 35 -4.59 2.21 -15.02
C VAL A 35 -5.75 2.14 -14.04
N THR A 36 -6.96 2.03 -14.58
CA THR A 36 -8.19 1.83 -13.82
C THR A 36 -8.69 0.39 -13.95
N VAL A 37 -8.97 -0.25 -12.82
CA VAL A 37 -9.55 -1.60 -12.78
C VAL A 37 -11.06 -1.48 -12.59
N ILE A 38 -11.81 -1.87 -13.62
CA ILE A 38 -13.28 -1.79 -13.65
C ILE A 38 -13.89 -3.20 -13.62
N GLY A 39 -15.05 -3.34 -13.02
CA GLY A 39 -15.80 -4.60 -12.96
C GLY A 39 -16.85 -4.59 -11.86
N GLY A 40 -17.80 -5.51 -11.91
CA GLY A 40 -18.86 -5.69 -10.92
C GLY A 40 -18.35 -6.15 -9.54
N ASN A 41 -19.27 -6.25 -8.58
CA ASN A 41 -18.95 -6.82 -7.28
C ASN A 41 -18.56 -8.29 -7.42
N GLY A 42 -17.47 -8.69 -6.76
CA GLY A 42 -16.95 -10.04 -6.85
C GLY A 42 -16.09 -10.36 -8.08
N ALA A 43 -15.84 -9.40 -8.98
CA ALA A 43 -15.01 -9.58 -10.19
C ALA A 43 -13.48 -9.71 -9.91
N GLY A 44 -13.05 -9.81 -8.65
CA GLY A 44 -11.63 -10.00 -8.32
C GLY A 44 -10.80 -8.74 -8.18
N LYS A 45 -11.36 -7.52 -8.33
CA LYS A 45 -10.62 -6.24 -8.25
C LYS A 45 -9.82 -6.11 -6.95
N SER A 46 -10.50 -6.27 -5.82
CA SER A 46 -9.84 -6.19 -4.50
C SER A 46 -8.87 -7.35 -4.29
N THR A 47 -9.16 -8.54 -4.86
CA THR A 47 -8.26 -9.69 -4.83
C THR A 47 -6.97 -9.38 -5.57
N LEU A 48 -7.05 -8.78 -6.75
CA LEU A 48 -5.90 -8.36 -7.54
C LEU A 48 -5.03 -7.37 -6.77
N LEU A 49 -5.62 -6.28 -6.25
CA LEU A 49 -4.89 -5.27 -5.50
C LEU A 49 -4.23 -5.84 -4.23
N ASN A 50 -4.94 -6.71 -3.51
CA ASN A 50 -4.42 -7.37 -2.32
C ASN A 50 -3.33 -8.42 -2.66
N ALA A 51 -3.42 -9.09 -3.80
CA ALA A 51 -2.37 -9.99 -4.28
C ALA A 51 -1.08 -9.22 -4.63
N ILE A 52 -1.20 -8.09 -5.32
CA ILE A 52 -0.06 -7.19 -5.62
C ILE A 52 0.56 -6.69 -4.31
N ALA A 53 -0.25 -6.24 -3.36
CA ALA A 53 0.22 -5.73 -2.08
C ALA A 53 0.83 -6.82 -1.17
N GLY A 54 0.57 -8.11 -1.44
CA GLY A 54 1.09 -9.23 -0.64
C GLY A 54 0.25 -9.57 0.59
N VAL A 55 -0.96 -9.03 0.68
CA VAL A 55 -1.95 -9.41 1.72
C VAL A 55 -2.40 -10.85 1.53
N TRP A 56 -2.65 -11.23 0.27
CA TRP A 56 -2.98 -12.60 -0.10
C TRP A 56 -1.92 -13.19 -1.01
N PRO A 57 -1.32 -14.33 -0.66
CA PRO A 57 -0.41 -15.02 -1.55
C PRO A 57 -1.18 -15.52 -2.77
N VAL A 58 -0.55 -15.45 -3.94
CA VAL A 58 -1.07 -16.08 -5.16
C VAL A 58 -0.86 -17.58 -5.12
N ASP A 59 -1.71 -18.32 -5.81
CA ASP A 59 -1.60 -19.78 -5.86
C ASP A 59 -0.63 -20.22 -6.96
N GLU A 60 -0.58 -19.45 -8.08
CA GLU A 60 0.32 -19.66 -9.21
C GLU A 60 0.65 -18.31 -9.86
N GLY A 61 1.73 -18.27 -10.64
CA GLY A 61 2.21 -17.11 -11.37
C GLY A 61 3.20 -16.26 -10.59
N ASN A 62 3.66 -15.16 -11.19
CA ASN A 62 4.70 -14.30 -10.63
C ASN A 62 4.30 -12.84 -10.64
N ILE A 63 4.75 -12.10 -9.62
CA ILE A 63 4.58 -10.65 -9.47
C ILE A 63 5.96 -10.01 -9.39
N LEU A 64 6.28 -9.15 -10.36
CA LEU A 64 7.53 -8.39 -10.38
C LEU A 64 7.23 -6.89 -10.25
N ILE A 65 8.00 -6.21 -9.40
CA ILE A 65 7.95 -4.75 -9.24
C ILE A 65 9.38 -4.23 -9.47
N ASP A 66 9.53 -3.34 -10.45
CA ASP A 66 10.83 -2.80 -10.88
C ASP A 66 11.89 -3.88 -11.12
N GLY A 67 11.46 -5.00 -11.72
CA GLY A 67 12.32 -6.15 -12.02
C GLY A 67 12.60 -7.08 -10.84
N VAL A 68 12.16 -6.72 -9.64
CA VAL A 68 12.30 -7.56 -8.43
C VAL A 68 11.11 -8.49 -8.31
N ASP A 69 11.36 -9.79 -8.19
CA ASP A 69 10.31 -10.77 -7.90
C ASP A 69 9.86 -10.63 -6.43
N VAL A 70 8.62 -10.21 -6.26
CA VAL A 70 7.99 -10.01 -4.95
C VAL A 70 6.96 -11.10 -4.61
N THR A 71 6.79 -12.10 -5.46
CA THR A 71 5.73 -13.13 -5.36
C THR A 71 5.66 -13.79 -3.98
N GLY A 72 6.79 -14.19 -3.43
CA GLY A 72 6.88 -14.81 -2.09
C GLY A 72 7.09 -13.83 -0.95
N LEU A 73 7.16 -12.52 -1.21
CA LEU A 73 7.41 -11.53 -0.15
C LEU A 73 6.12 -11.20 0.61
N PRO A 74 6.17 -11.14 1.94
CA PRO A 74 5.04 -10.68 2.74
C PRO A 74 4.78 -9.19 2.56
N GLU A 75 3.56 -8.73 2.91
CA GLU A 75 3.09 -7.34 2.74
C GLU A 75 4.10 -6.30 3.23
N TYR A 76 4.65 -6.47 4.45
CA TYR A 76 5.57 -5.50 5.04
C TYR A 76 6.90 -5.33 4.26
N LYS A 77 7.35 -6.36 3.53
CA LYS A 77 8.52 -6.27 2.66
C LYS A 77 8.17 -5.61 1.34
N ARG A 78 6.97 -5.90 0.78
CA ARG A 78 6.49 -5.23 -0.45
C ARG A 78 6.17 -3.75 -0.21
N ALA A 79 5.90 -3.34 1.02
CA ALA A 79 5.70 -1.93 1.36
C ALA A 79 6.89 -1.03 1.00
N ALA A 80 8.09 -1.57 0.81
CA ALA A 80 9.23 -0.80 0.30
C ALA A 80 9.03 -0.34 -1.15
N PHE A 81 8.26 -1.08 -1.94
CA PHE A 81 8.04 -0.85 -3.38
C PHE A 81 6.68 -0.20 -3.68
N ILE A 82 5.69 -0.34 -2.80
CA ILE A 82 4.28 -0.01 -3.07
C ILE A 82 3.78 1.05 -2.09
N GLY A 83 3.21 2.14 -2.60
CA GLY A 83 2.32 3.02 -1.86
C GLY A 83 0.88 2.51 -1.97
N ARG A 84 0.16 2.42 -0.84
CA ARG A 84 -1.24 2.01 -0.82
C ARG A 84 -2.11 3.07 -0.17
N VAL A 85 -3.20 3.43 -0.86
CA VAL A 85 -4.26 4.27 -0.33
C VAL A 85 -5.50 3.41 -0.17
N PHE A 86 -6.10 3.44 1.01
CA PHE A 86 -7.32 2.70 1.32
C PHE A 86 -8.56 3.58 1.05
N GLN A 87 -9.70 2.94 0.80
CA GLN A 87 -10.97 3.63 0.69
C GLN A 87 -11.35 4.32 2.01
N ASP A 88 -11.07 3.67 3.14
CA ASP A 88 -11.14 4.27 4.48
C ASP A 88 -9.74 4.77 4.86
N PRO A 89 -9.55 6.10 5.00
CA PRO A 89 -8.25 6.68 5.36
C PRO A 89 -7.70 6.17 6.69
N MET A 90 -8.57 5.77 7.62
CA MET A 90 -8.19 5.28 8.95
C MET A 90 -7.45 3.94 8.88
N LEU A 91 -7.68 3.13 7.84
CA LEU A 91 -6.97 1.87 7.62
C LEU A 91 -5.51 2.06 7.19
N GLY A 92 -5.18 3.23 6.63
CA GLY A 92 -3.85 3.57 6.15
C GLY A 92 -3.01 4.39 7.13
N THR A 93 -3.56 4.74 8.30
CA THR A 93 -2.91 5.61 9.28
C THR A 93 -2.97 5.01 10.69
N ALA A 94 -2.13 5.52 11.59
CA ALA A 94 -2.20 5.24 13.02
C ALA A 94 -3.00 6.37 13.71
N PRO A 95 -4.32 6.20 13.93
CA PRO A 95 -5.22 7.29 14.31
C PRO A 95 -4.88 7.92 15.67
N ASN A 96 -4.27 7.17 16.57
CA ASN A 96 -3.85 7.66 17.89
C ASN A 96 -2.51 8.39 17.88
N MET A 97 -1.76 8.32 16.77
CA MET A 97 -0.49 9.03 16.59
C MET A 97 -0.69 10.39 15.94
N GLN A 98 0.28 11.27 16.15
CA GLN A 98 0.29 12.61 15.56
C GLN A 98 0.50 12.54 14.04
N ILE A 99 0.16 13.62 13.33
CA ILE A 99 0.38 13.73 11.89
C ILE A 99 1.87 13.54 11.57
N GLU A 100 2.76 14.27 12.28
CA GLU A 100 4.21 14.16 12.04
C GLU A 100 4.76 12.76 12.32
N GLU A 101 4.21 12.04 13.29
CA GLU A 101 4.60 10.66 13.58
C GLU A 101 4.16 9.70 12.47
N ASN A 102 2.95 9.86 11.94
CA ASN A 102 2.47 9.10 10.78
C ASN A 102 3.32 9.35 9.54
N MET A 103 3.69 10.62 9.28
CA MET A 103 4.58 10.98 8.17
C MET A 103 5.97 10.37 8.34
N ALA A 104 6.52 10.38 9.56
CA ALA A 104 7.81 9.76 9.86
C ALA A 104 7.78 8.23 9.65
N LEU A 105 6.67 7.56 10.01
CA LEU A 105 6.48 6.15 9.73
C LEU A 105 6.46 5.86 8.22
N ALA A 106 5.73 6.68 7.46
CA ALA A 106 5.63 6.54 6.02
C ALA A 106 6.98 6.78 5.32
N MET A 107 7.72 7.81 5.75
CA MET A 107 9.03 8.14 5.18
C MET A 107 10.06 7.03 5.41
N ARG A 108 10.03 6.37 6.56
CA ARG A 108 10.98 5.30 6.94
C ARG A 108 10.54 3.91 6.48
N ARG A 109 9.59 3.83 5.59
CA ARG A 109 9.10 2.56 5.06
C ARG A 109 10.22 1.83 4.31
N GLY A 110 10.46 0.56 4.65
CA GLY A 110 11.52 -0.26 4.06
C GLY A 110 12.91 -0.05 4.68
N GLU A 111 13.09 0.92 5.58
CA GLU A 111 14.36 1.16 6.25
C GLU A 111 14.52 0.35 7.55
N LYS A 112 15.77 0.04 7.90
CA LYS A 112 16.09 -0.55 9.20
C LYS A 112 15.91 0.50 10.29
N ARG A 113 15.13 0.17 11.31
CA ARG A 113 14.91 1.05 12.47
C ARG A 113 16.03 0.86 13.48
N GLY A 114 16.65 1.98 13.89
CA GLY A 114 17.56 2.04 15.02
C GLY A 114 16.94 2.84 16.18
N LEU A 115 17.68 3.02 17.26
CA LEU A 115 17.35 3.93 18.37
C LEU A 115 17.60 5.38 17.93
N ARG A 116 16.62 5.98 17.25
CA ARG A 116 16.62 7.38 16.82
C ARG A 116 15.40 8.10 17.36
N TRP A 117 15.48 9.42 17.49
CA TRP A 117 14.32 10.26 17.78
C TRP A 117 13.22 10.02 16.74
N ALA A 118 11.96 10.00 17.20
CA ALA A 118 10.81 9.72 16.34
C ALA A 118 10.72 10.72 15.18
N VAL A 119 10.91 12.01 15.47
CA VAL A 119 10.91 13.09 14.47
C VAL A 119 12.01 14.07 14.82
N THR A 120 12.87 14.39 13.88
CA THR A 120 13.91 15.44 14.01
C THR A 120 13.36 16.80 13.58
N ASN A 121 14.02 17.90 13.96
CA ASN A 121 13.62 19.23 13.52
C ASN A 121 13.69 19.38 11.99
N ALA A 122 14.69 18.78 11.34
CA ALA A 122 14.82 18.81 9.89
C ALA A 122 13.67 18.06 9.19
N GLU A 123 13.29 16.88 9.70
CA GLU A 123 12.13 16.14 9.20
C GLU A 123 10.83 16.92 9.42
N ARG A 124 10.68 17.59 10.57
CA ARG A 124 9.50 18.42 10.86
C ARG A 124 9.34 19.56 9.87
N GLU A 125 10.42 20.26 9.51
CA GLU A 125 10.37 21.29 8.47
C GLU A 125 10.04 20.72 7.08
N GLN A 126 10.58 19.57 6.75
CA GLN A 126 10.22 18.87 5.51
C GLN A 126 8.74 18.51 5.47
N PHE A 127 8.19 17.95 6.56
CA PHE A 127 6.77 17.60 6.65
C PHE A 127 5.88 18.83 6.57
N ARG A 128 6.25 19.93 7.24
CA ARG A 128 5.54 21.21 7.15
C ARG A 128 5.43 21.67 5.70
N LYS A 129 6.53 21.65 4.97
CA LYS A 129 6.57 22.02 3.56
C LYS A 129 5.70 21.12 2.69
N GLN A 130 5.71 19.80 2.93
CA GLN A 130 4.85 18.87 2.20
C GLN A 130 3.37 19.11 2.50
N LEU A 131 3.01 19.30 3.77
CA LEU A 131 1.61 19.55 4.16
C LEU A 131 1.08 20.87 3.62
N SER A 132 1.90 21.93 3.59
CA SER A 132 1.49 23.25 3.07
C SER A 132 1.10 23.19 1.59
N THR A 133 1.62 22.23 0.81
CA THR A 133 1.20 22.05 -0.60
C THR A 133 -0.25 21.61 -0.76
N LEU A 134 -0.85 21.06 0.30
CA LEU A 134 -2.25 20.64 0.29
C LEU A 134 -3.24 21.79 0.52
N GLY A 135 -2.78 22.91 1.10
CA GLY A 135 -3.62 24.08 1.40
C GLY A 135 -4.73 23.81 2.43
N LEU A 136 -4.53 22.86 3.34
CA LEU A 136 -5.51 22.40 4.32
C LEU A 136 -5.20 22.88 5.76
N GLY A 137 -4.15 23.65 5.97
CA GLY A 137 -3.72 24.13 7.30
C GLY A 137 -3.18 23.02 8.21
N LEU A 138 -2.82 21.86 7.65
CA LEU A 138 -2.30 20.72 8.42
C LEU A 138 -0.86 20.97 8.90
N GLU A 139 -0.13 21.82 8.20
CA GLU A 139 1.22 22.27 8.55
C GLU A 139 1.30 22.94 9.92
N ASP A 140 0.21 23.57 10.39
CA ASP A 140 0.10 24.19 11.70
C ASP A 140 -0.43 23.24 12.79
N ARG A 141 -0.86 22.04 12.39
CA ARG A 141 -1.50 21.06 13.26
C ARG A 141 -0.75 19.72 13.30
N MET A 142 0.54 19.70 12.99
CA MET A 142 1.34 18.48 12.87
C MET A 142 1.36 17.61 14.13
N THR A 143 1.16 18.18 15.30
CA THR A 143 1.07 17.47 16.60
C THR A 143 -0.35 16.99 16.92
N ALA A 144 -1.34 17.32 16.09
CA ALA A 144 -2.69 16.79 16.27
C ALA A 144 -2.74 15.29 15.93
N LYS A 145 -3.57 14.52 16.65
CA LYS A 145 -3.81 13.10 16.34
C LYS A 145 -4.58 12.98 15.04
N VAL A 146 -4.16 12.04 14.17
CA VAL A 146 -4.78 11.83 12.86
C VAL A 146 -6.27 11.47 13.00
N GLY A 147 -6.63 10.66 13.98
CA GLY A 147 -8.01 10.27 14.23
C GLY A 147 -8.97 11.40 14.66
N LEU A 148 -8.44 12.61 14.93
CA LEU A 148 -9.22 13.81 15.24
C LEU A 148 -9.39 14.75 14.04
N LEU A 149 -8.84 14.36 12.88
CA LEU A 149 -9.02 15.10 11.63
C LEU A 149 -10.37 14.73 11.03
N SER A 150 -11.25 15.69 10.93
CA SER A 150 -12.57 15.58 10.24
C SER A 150 -12.45 16.10 8.82
#